data_a1ba253a746a78c27183826014ff34c4
#
_entry.id   a1ba253a746a78c27183826014ff34c4
#
_cell.length_a   1.000
_cell.length_b   1.000
_cell.length_c   1.000
_cell.angle_alpha   90.00
_cell.angle_beta   90.00
_cell.angle_gamma   90.00
#
_symmetry.space_group_name_H-M   'P 1'
#
loop_
_entity.id
_entity.type
_entity.pdbx_description
1 polymer ?
#
loop_
_entity_poly.entity_id
_entity_poly.type
_entity_poly.pdbx_seq_one_letter_code
_entity_poly.pdbx_strand_id
1 'polypeptide(L)'
;MAPSLGNFALWLSLFFAISQFFISKNNNLKLIKISVNGLIISSLISFFLLMYSHVVSDFSVLNVFQNSHTTKPLLYKISGVWGNHEGSMLLWILVLTIFNYFIFKLYNKKNSTFVSKTLETQAFITTGFILFTILTSNPFERIIPVQENGLGFNPILQDPALAIHPPLLYIGYVGFSAAFSISVATLT
;
A
#
# COMPACT_ATOMS: atom_id res chain seq x y z
N MET A 1 9.11 1.19 -17.93
CA MET A 1 9.89 1.80 -16.81
C MET A 1 9.04 1.98 -15.55
N ALA A 2 7.87 2.61 -15.61
CA ALA A 2 7.03 2.87 -14.44
C ALA A 2 6.73 1.63 -13.58
N PRO A 3 6.29 0.46 -14.12
CA PRO A 3 6.02 -0.71 -13.29
C PRO A 3 7.24 -1.28 -12.57
N SER A 4 8.42 -1.21 -13.19
CA SER A 4 9.67 -1.68 -12.55
C SER A 4 10.07 -0.77 -11.39
N LEU A 5 9.87 0.55 -11.52
CA LEU A 5 10.07 1.50 -10.44
C LEU A 5 9.03 1.31 -9.33
N GLY A 6 7.78 1.00 -9.69
CA GLY A 6 6.70 0.70 -8.72
C GLY A 6 7.02 -0.55 -7.89
N ASN A 7 7.49 -1.61 -8.54
CA ASN A 7 7.95 -2.83 -7.86
C ASN A 7 9.16 -2.56 -6.96
N PHE A 8 10.15 -1.81 -7.45
CA PHE A 8 11.29 -1.40 -6.62
C PHE A 8 10.85 -0.60 -5.40
N ALA A 9 9.91 0.33 -5.55
CA ALA A 9 9.36 1.10 -4.44
C ALA A 9 8.63 0.22 -3.42
N LEU A 10 7.96 -0.86 -3.87
CA LEU A 10 7.32 -1.85 -2.98
C LEU A 10 8.38 -2.62 -2.16
N TRP A 11 9.47 -3.05 -2.78
CA TRP A 11 10.61 -3.66 -2.07
C TRP A 11 11.27 -2.68 -1.09
N LEU A 12 11.38 -1.41 -1.47
CA LEU A 12 11.90 -0.36 -0.59
C LEU A 12 10.97 -0.12 0.60
N SER A 13 9.64 -0.23 0.41
CA SER A 13 8.67 -0.19 1.50
C SER A 13 8.88 -1.34 2.48
N LEU A 14 9.16 -2.54 1.98
CA LEU A 14 9.50 -3.69 2.83
C LEU A 14 10.76 -3.41 3.66
N PHE A 15 11.80 -2.88 3.04
CA PHE A 15 13.03 -2.51 3.75
C PHE A 15 12.76 -1.52 4.89
N PHE A 16 11.97 -0.47 4.64
CA PHE A 16 11.64 0.52 5.67
C PHE A 16 10.73 -0.06 6.77
N ALA A 17 9.79 -0.95 6.43
CA ALA A 17 8.94 -1.60 7.41
C ALA A 17 9.75 -2.51 8.37
N ILE A 18 10.63 -3.33 7.82
CA ILE A 18 11.55 -4.18 8.61
C ILE A 18 12.49 -3.31 9.46
N SER A 19 13.09 -2.28 8.84
CA SER A 19 13.97 -1.35 9.56
C SER A 19 13.24 -0.68 10.72
N GLN A 20 12.00 -0.23 10.50
CA GLN A 20 11.17 0.40 11.54
C GLN A 20 10.93 -0.55 12.71
N PHE A 21 10.64 -1.83 12.45
CA PHE A 21 10.44 -2.84 13.50
C PHE A 21 11.64 -2.92 14.44
N PHE A 22 12.85 -3.06 13.90
CA PHE A 22 14.07 -3.16 14.71
C PHE A 22 14.47 -1.85 15.38
N ILE A 23 14.32 -0.72 14.68
CA ILE A 23 14.68 0.61 15.21
C ILE A 23 13.73 0.99 16.36
N SER A 24 12.46 0.61 16.27
CA SER A 24 11.46 0.92 17.30
C SER A 24 11.79 0.25 18.64
N LYS A 25 12.39 -0.94 18.65
CA LYS A 25 12.88 -1.60 19.87
C LYS A 25 13.91 -0.79 20.64
N ASN A 26 14.73 -0.01 19.93
CA ASN A 26 15.79 0.80 20.50
C ASN A 26 15.33 2.22 20.90
N ASN A 27 14.07 2.54 20.72
CA ASN A 27 13.43 3.81 21.10
C ASN A 27 14.13 5.07 20.50
N ASN A 28 14.76 4.93 19.31
CA ASN A 28 15.47 6.02 18.64
C ASN A 28 14.51 6.80 17.74
N LEU A 29 13.88 7.86 18.25
CA LEU A 29 12.89 8.65 17.53
C LEU A 29 13.40 9.27 16.22
N LYS A 30 14.71 9.60 16.11
CA LYS A 30 15.27 10.17 14.88
C LYS A 30 15.27 9.13 13.75
N LEU A 31 15.72 7.91 14.05
CA LEU A 31 15.74 6.82 13.08
C LEU A 31 14.32 6.32 12.78
N ILE A 32 13.44 6.26 13.78
CA ILE A 32 12.01 5.96 13.58
C ILE A 32 11.39 6.96 12.59
N LYS A 33 11.65 8.25 12.73
CA LYS A 33 11.16 9.27 11.81
C LYS A 33 11.61 9.00 10.37
N ILE A 34 12.87 8.60 10.17
CA ILE A 34 13.41 8.30 8.83
C ILE A 34 12.68 7.09 8.24
N SER A 35 12.55 6.00 9.01
CA SER A 35 11.89 4.78 8.53
C SER A 35 10.39 5.00 8.25
N VAL A 36 9.67 5.72 9.11
CA VAL A 36 8.25 6.08 8.89
C VAL A 36 8.08 6.91 7.62
N ASN A 37 8.90 7.95 7.43
CA ASN A 37 8.83 8.78 6.22
C ASN A 37 9.23 8.00 4.97
N GLY A 38 10.27 7.19 5.04
CA GLY A 38 10.68 6.32 3.95
C GLY A 38 9.58 5.34 3.55
N LEU A 39 8.95 4.71 4.54
CA LEU A 39 7.87 3.76 4.34
C LEU A 39 6.65 4.39 3.64
N ILE A 40 6.17 5.53 4.10
CA ILE A 40 5.01 6.18 3.46
C ILE A 40 5.36 6.70 2.06
N ILE A 41 6.53 7.30 1.86
CA ILE A 41 6.93 7.82 0.55
C ILE A 41 7.08 6.68 -0.46
N SER A 42 7.75 5.59 -0.10
CA SER A 42 7.91 4.44 -1.01
C SER A 42 6.58 3.76 -1.33
N SER A 43 5.67 3.64 -0.35
CA SER A 43 4.33 3.10 -0.57
C SER A 43 3.47 3.99 -1.48
N LEU A 44 3.54 5.32 -1.32
CA LEU A 44 2.88 6.27 -2.21
C LEU A 44 3.42 6.15 -3.64
N ILE A 45 4.73 6.11 -3.81
CA ILE A 45 5.37 5.95 -5.13
C ILE A 45 4.91 4.66 -5.78
N SER A 46 4.92 3.54 -5.05
CA SER A 46 4.46 2.24 -5.56
C SER A 46 3.01 2.32 -6.03
N PHE A 47 2.12 2.83 -5.19
CA PHE A 47 0.69 2.94 -5.50
C PHE A 47 0.41 3.84 -6.70
N PHE A 48 1.02 5.03 -6.75
CA PHE A 48 0.80 5.95 -7.87
C PHE A 48 1.43 5.47 -9.18
N LEU A 49 2.50 4.69 -9.15
CA LEU A 49 3.06 4.09 -10.36
C LEU A 49 2.19 2.94 -10.89
N LEU A 50 1.52 2.17 -10.04
CA LEU A 50 0.49 1.22 -10.48
C LEU A 50 -0.71 1.97 -11.09
N MET A 51 -1.19 3.03 -10.43
CA MET A 51 -2.27 3.87 -10.95
C MET A 51 -1.90 4.49 -12.30
N TYR A 52 -0.69 5.01 -12.46
CA TYR A 52 -0.20 5.51 -13.73
C TYR A 52 -0.21 4.43 -14.82
N SER A 53 0.21 3.20 -14.50
CA SER A 53 0.18 2.08 -15.45
C SER A 53 -1.25 1.77 -15.93
N HIS A 54 -2.25 1.86 -15.06
CA HIS A 54 -3.67 1.73 -15.43
C HIS A 54 -4.15 2.88 -16.33
N VAL A 55 -3.78 4.12 -15.99
CA VAL A 55 -4.19 5.32 -16.75
C VAL A 55 -3.65 5.28 -18.17
N VAL A 56 -2.37 4.93 -18.36
CA VAL A 56 -1.73 4.84 -19.69
C VAL A 56 -2.00 3.52 -20.39
N SER A 57 -2.73 2.59 -19.75
CA SER A 57 -3.05 1.26 -20.31
C SER A 57 -1.78 0.46 -20.66
N ASP A 58 -0.83 0.37 -19.72
CA ASP A 58 0.40 -0.41 -19.88
C ASP A 58 0.12 -1.91 -19.73
N PHE A 59 -0.31 -2.55 -20.80
CA PHE A 59 -0.66 -3.98 -20.83
C PHE A 59 0.55 -4.92 -20.73
N SER A 60 1.75 -4.41 -20.55
CA SER A 60 2.89 -5.22 -20.14
C SER A 60 2.81 -5.64 -18.65
N VAL A 61 1.91 -5.02 -17.87
CA VAL A 61 1.60 -5.39 -16.49
C VAL A 61 0.39 -6.29 -16.47
N LEU A 62 0.53 -7.49 -15.90
CA LEU A 62 -0.53 -8.50 -15.86
C LEU A 62 -1.81 -7.95 -15.20
N ASN A 63 -1.66 -7.23 -14.10
CA ASN A 63 -2.78 -6.61 -13.40
C ASN A 63 -3.56 -5.62 -14.28
N VAL A 64 -2.86 -4.79 -15.05
CA VAL A 64 -3.49 -3.83 -15.99
C VAL A 64 -4.17 -4.57 -17.15
N PHE A 65 -3.51 -5.59 -17.69
CA PHE A 65 -4.06 -6.41 -18.77
C PHE A 65 -5.39 -7.08 -18.37
N GLN A 66 -5.44 -7.66 -17.20
CA GLN A 66 -6.62 -8.38 -16.72
C GLN A 66 -7.78 -7.47 -16.32
N ASN A 67 -7.51 -6.23 -15.90
CA ASN A 67 -8.49 -5.35 -15.26
C ASN A 67 -8.72 -4.01 -15.98
N SER A 68 -8.16 -3.80 -17.17
CA SER A 68 -8.33 -2.56 -17.93
C SER A 68 -8.52 -2.80 -19.42
N HIS A 69 -8.90 -1.74 -20.15
CA HIS A 69 -9.07 -1.71 -21.60
C HIS A 69 -8.81 -0.31 -22.11
N THR A 70 -8.36 -0.15 -23.36
CA THR A 70 -8.08 1.19 -23.94
C THR A 70 -9.29 2.11 -23.93
N THR A 71 -10.49 1.59 -24.23
CA THR A 71 -11.76 2.35 -24.29
C THR A 71 -12.37 2.64 -22.91
N LYS A 72 -11.79 2.12 -21.83
CA LYS A 72 -12.33 2.29 -20.49
C LYS A 72 -12.27 3.75 -20.03
N PRO A 73 -13.37 4.34 -19.47
CA PRO A 73 -13.36 5.70 -18.94
C PRO A 73 -12.30 5.89 -17.86
N LEU A 74 -11.70 7.07 -17.79
CA LEU A 74 -10.59 7.38 -16.88
C LEU A 74 -10.92 7.07 -15.40
N LEU A 75 -12.13 7.41 -14.94
CA LEU A 75 -12.58 7.10 -13.58
C LEU A 75 -12.40 5.61 -13.26
N TYR A 76 -12.81 4.74 -14.19
CA TYR A 76 -12.74 3.30 -14.00
C TYR A 76 -11.34 2.73 -14.27
N LYS A 77 -10.49 3.42 -15.04
CA LYS A 77 -9.06 3.08 -15.10
C LYS A 77 -8.41 3.30 -13.74
N ILE A 78 -8.71 4.42 -13.07
CA ILE A 78 -8.20 4.74 -11.74
C ILE A 78 -8.75 3.75 -10.71
N SER A 79 -10.06 3.55 -10.65
CA SER A 79 -10.66 2.62 -9.68
C SER A 79 -10.32 1.15 -9.96
N GLY A 80 -9.96 0.82 -11.19
CA GLY A 80 -9.45 -0.50 -11.56
C GLY A 80 -8.20 -0.91 -10.79
N VAL A 81 -7.43 0.07 -10.28
CA VAL A 81 -6.26 -0.21 -9.42
C VAL A 81 -6.66 -1.02 -8.19
N TRP A 82 -7.74 -0.67 -7.52
CA TRP A 82 -8.23 -1.37 -6.32
C TRP A 82 -9.46 -2.26 -6.59
N GLY A 83 -9.90 -2.34 -7.82
CA GLY A 83 -10.98 -3.22 -8.25
C GLY A 83 -10.57 -4.69 -8.45
N ASN A 84 -9.37 -5.05 -8.08
CA ASN A 84 -8.80 -6.39 -8.18
C ASN A 84 -8.00 -6.73 -6.91
N HIS A 85 -7.61 -7.99 -6.75
CA HIS A 85 -6.96 -8.48 -5.55
C HIS A 85 -5.60 -7.81 -5.30
N GLU A 86 -4.70 -7.82 -6.29
CA GLU A 86 -3.32 -7.37 -6.14
C GLU A 86 -3.24 -5.86 -5.87
N GLY A 87 -4.01 -5.09 -6.61
CA GLY A 87 -4.04 -3.63 -6.43
C GLY A 87 -4.76 -3.22 -5.15
N SER A 88 -5.77 -3.98 -4.70
CA SER A 88 -6.42 -3.76 -3.42
C SER A 88 -5.49 -4.03 -2.23
N MET A 89 -4.63 -5.04 -2.33
CA MET A 89 -3.58 -5.30 -1.34
C MET A 89 -2.57 -4.16 -1.25
N LEU A 90 -2.21 -3.56 -2.39
CA LEU A 90 -1.33 -2.39 -2.41
C LEU A 90 -2.00 -1.15 -1.77
N LEU A 91 -3.31 -0.95 -1.99
CA LEU A 91 -4.08 0.09 -1.30
C LEU A 91 -4.13 -0.16 0.21
N TRP A 92 -4.29 -1.41 0.65
CA TRP A 92 -4.25 -1.79 2.06
C TRP A 92 -2.92 -1.40 2.71
N ILE A 93 -1.79 -1.73 2.05
CA ILE A 93 -0.46 -1.34 2.50
C ILE A 93 -0.35 0.18 2.61
N LEU A 94 -0.82 0.93 1.61
CA LEU A 94 -0.80 2.38 1.63
C LEU A 94 -1.57 2.94 2.83
N VAL A 95 -2.76 2.42 3.13
CA VAL A 95 -3.56 2.86 4.28
C VAL A 95 -2.86 2.51 5.60
N LEU A 96 -2.25 1.33 5.73
CA LEU A 96 -1.42 0.97 6.89
C LEU A 96 -0.29 1.98 7.11
N THR A 97 0.40 2.38 6.04
CA THR A 97 1.52 3.34 6.15
C THR A 97 1.06 4.75 6.48
N ILE A 98 -0.13 5.14 6.04
CA ILE A 98 -0.78 6.41 6.42
C ILE A 98 -1.08 6.43 7.93
N PHE A 99 -1.69 5.37 8.48
CA PHE A 99 -1.93 5.27 9.92
C PHE A 99 -0.61 5.27 10.71
N ASN A 100 0.38 4.53 10.25
CA ASN A 100 1.72 4.51 10.83
C ASN A 100 2.33 5.93 10.93
N TYR A 101 2.24 6.70 9.84
CA TYR A 101 2.71 8.09 9.80
C TYR A 101 1.93 8.99 10.77
N PHE A 102 0.60 8.88 10.83
CA PHE A 102 -0.22 9.68 11.74
C PHE A 102 0.04 9.33 13.21
N ILE A 103 0.20 8.05 13.57
CA ILE A 103 0.60 7.63 14.92
C ILE A 103 1.91 8.34 15.32
N PHE A 104 2.92 8.26 14.46
CA PHE A 104 4.19 8.95 14.74
C PHE A 104 3.99 10.46 14.91
N LYS A 105 3.31 11.12 13.96
CA LYS A 105 3.13 12.57 13.94
C LYS A 105 2.38 13.10 15.17
N LEU A 106 1.37 12.38 15.63
CA LEU A 106 0.51 12.82 16.75
C LEU A 106 1.13 12.58 18.13
N TYR A 107 1.90 11.52 18.27
CA TYR A 107 2.34 11.06 19.59
C TYR A 107 3.84 11.21 19.87
N ASN A 108 4.70 11.46 18.88
CA ASN A 108 6.17 11.50 19.05
C ASN A 108 6.68 12.51 20.09
N LYS A 109 5.90 13.58 20.36
CA LYS A 109 6.23 14.62 21.34
C LYS A 109 5.69 14.33 22.75
N LYS A 110 4.80 13.35 22.90
CA LYS A 110 4.08 13.08 24.16
C LYS A 110 4.76 11.98 24.98
N ASN A 111 5.04 10.85 24.39
CA ASN A 111 5.65 9.69 25.05
C ASN A 111 6.43 8.87 24.02
N SER A 112 7.75 8.91 24.09
CA SER A 112 8.63 8.25 23.12
C SER A 112 8.53 6.72 23.18
N THR A 113 8.45 6.16 24.39
CA THR A 113 8.37 4.71 24.60
C THR A 113 7.05 4.16 24.08
N PHE A 114 5.94 4.80 24.39
CA PHE A 114 4.62 4.42 23.90
C PHE A 114 4.56 4.43 22.36
N VAL A 115 5.07 5.52 21.74
CA VAL A 115 5.11 5.62 20.29
C VAL A 115 5.97 4.53 19.66
N SER A 116 7.13 4.27 20.22
CA SER A 116 8.04 3.24 19.71
C SER A 116 7.40 1.86 19.77
N LYS A 117 6.75 1.47 20.86
CA LYS A 117 6.04 0.20 21.00
C LYS A 117 4.84 0.09 20.03
N THR A 118 4.07 1.17 19.90
CA THR A 118 2.95 1.21 18.93
C THR A 118 3.46 1.01 17.51
N LEU A 119 4.53 1.72 17.13
CA LEU A 119 5.13 1.64 15.80
C LEU A 119 5.86 0.33 15.53
N GLU A 120 6.40 -0.32 16.56
CA GLU A 120 6.95 -1.68 16.47
C GLU A 120 5.86 -2.67 16.03
N THR A 121 4.72 -2.66 16.73
CA THR A 121 3.58 -3.53 16.39
C THR A 121 3.03 -3.21 14.98
N GLN A 122 2.87 -1.93 14.67
CA GLN A 122 2.39 -1.51 13.36
C GLN A 122 3.35 -1.91 12.24
N ALA A 123 4.66 -1.80 12.47
CA ALA A 123 5.69 -2.23 11.51
C ALA A 123 5.66 -3.74 11.28
N PHE A 124 5.44 -4.55 12.32
CA PHE A 124 5.27 -6.00 12.21
C PHE A 124 4.09 -6.35 11.31
N ILE A 125 2.92 -5.76 11.55
CA ILE A 125 1.71 -5.96 10.73
C ILE A 125 2.00 -5.55 9.27
N THR A 126 2.55 -4.34 9.06
CA THR A 126 2.83 -3.81 7.72
C THR A 126 3.83 -4.69 6.97
N THR A 127 4.86 -5.19 7.64
CA THR A 127 5.85 -6.14 7.05
C THR A 127 5.16 -7.40 6.56
N GLY A 128 4.26 -7.99 7.36
CA GLY A 128 3.50 -9.18 6.98
C GLY A 128 2.66 -8.94 5.71
N PHE A 129 1.94 -7.82 5.63
CA PHE A 129 1.14 -7.47 4.46
C PHE A 129 1.99 -7.20 3.21
N ILE A 130 3.13 -6.50 3.34
CA ILE A 130 4.02 -6.25 2.21
C ILE A 130 4.63 -7.56 1.70
N LEU A 131 5.11 -8.44 2.61
CA LEU A 131 5.63 -9.76 2.23
C LEU A 131 4.58 -10.60 1.52
N PHE A 132 3.36 -10.66 2.06
CA PHE A 132 2.26 -11.37 1.41
C PHE A 132 2.03 -10.83 0.00
N THR A 133 1.96 -9.51 -0.16
CA THR A 133 1.72 -8.88 -1.47
C THR A 133 2.84 -9.19 -2.46
N ILE A 134 4.10 -9.11 -2.04
CA ILE A 134 5.24 -9.38 -2.93
C ILE A 134 5.27 -10.84 -3.36
N LEU A 135 5.00 -11.78 -2.45
CA LEU A 135 5.19 -13.21 -2.68
C LEU A 135 3.99 -13.89 -3.36
N THR A 136 2.78 -13.40 -3.12
CA THR A 136 1.55 -14.08 -3.58
C THR A 136 0.67 -13.24 -4.49
N SER A 137 0.82 -11.93 -4.49
CA SER A 137 -0.13 -11.01 -5.13
C SER A 137 0.57 -9.77 -5.68
N ASN A 138 1.72 -9.96 -6.36
CA ASN A 138 2.53 -8.83 -6.84
C ASN A 138 1.80 -8.05 -7.95
N PRO A 139 1.39 -6.79 -7.71
CA PRO A 139 0.64 -6.00 -8.68
C PRO A 139 1.46 -5.55 -9.90
N PHE A 140 2.79 -5.75 -9.87
CA PHE A 140 3.71 -5.38 -10.94
C PHE A 140 4.21 -6.57 -11.75
N GLU A 141 3.55 -7.72 -11.64
CA GLU A 141 3.88 -8.89 -12.45
C GLU A 141 3.78 -8.57 -13.95
N ARG A 142 4.74 -9.07 -14.72
CA ARG A 142 4.85 -8.79 -16.15
C ARG A 142 4.32 -9.93 -16.99
N ILE A 143 3.67 -9.58 -18.09
CA ILE A 143 3.23 -10.53 -19.11
C ILE A 143 4.07 -10.38 -20.39
N ILE A 144 4.51 -11.50 -20.94
CA ILE A 144 5.27 -11.59 -22.18
C ILE A 144 4.67 -12.73 -23.02
N PRO A 145 4.29 -12.48 -24.27
CA PRO A 145 4.37 -11.22 -25.04
C PRO A 145 3.38 -10.16 -24.53
N VAL A 146 3.75 -8.89 -24.71
CA VAL A 146 2.86 -7.76 -24.38
C VAL A 146 1.64 -7.81 -25.29
N GLN A 147 0.45 -7.70 -24.69
CA GLN A 147 -0.81 -7.73 -25.40
C GLN A 147 -1.17 -6.36 -25.96
N GLU A 148 -1.87 -6.32 -27.10
CA GLU A 148 -2.30 -5.06 -27.75
C GLU A 148 -3.40 -4.36 -26.95
N ASN A 149 -4.24 -5.12 -26.25
CA ASN A 149 -5.32 -4.57 -25.42
C ASN A 149 -5.59 -5.47 -24.19
N GLY A 150 -6.25 -4.90 -23.19
CA GLY A 150 -6.61 -5.63 -21.98
C GLY A 150 -7.95 -6.37 -22.13
N LEU A 151 -8.19 -7.32 -21.19
CA LEU A 151 -9.41 -8.13 -21.13
C LEU A 151 -10.66 -7.33 -20.73
N GLY A 152 -10.45 -6.12 -20.18
CA GLY A 152 -11.53 -5.27 -19.70
C GLY A 152 -11.74 -5.41 -18.19
N PHE A 153 -12.68 -4.63 -17.70
CA PHE A 153 -13.05 -4.59 -16.29
C PHE A 153 -14.52 -5.03 -16.15
N ASN A 154 -14.83 -5.80 -15.15
CA ASN A 154 -16.20 -6.29 -14.95
C ASN A 154 -17.21 -5.12 -15.02
N PRO A 155 -18.18 -5.14 -15.92
CA PRO A 155 -19.15 -4.05 -16.10
C PRO A 155 -19.91 -3.72 -14.81
N ILE A 156 -20.17 -4.68 -13.93
CA ILE A 156 -20.83 -4.48 -12.64
C ILE A 156 -20.02 -3.56 -11.73
N LEU A 157 -18.70 -3.57 -11.85
CA LEU A 157 -17.79 -2.71 -11.06
C LEU A 157 -17.62 -1.31 -11.68
N GLN A 158 -18.23 -1.03 -12.85
CA GLN A 158 -18.24 0.28 -13.48
C GLN A 158 -19.38 1.15 -12.95
N ASP A 159 -19.42 1.29 -11.64
CA ASP A 159 -20.36 2.15 -10.91
C ASP A 159 -19.57 3.13 -10.03
N PRO A 160 -19.89 4.44 -10.01
CA PRO A 160 -19.17 5.43 -9.22
C PRO A 160 -19.17 5.13 -7.72
N ALA A 161 -20.25 4.57 -7.18
CA ALA A 161 -20.32 4.20 -5.76
C ALA A 161 -19.38 3.04 -5.45
N LEU A 162 -19.32 2.04 -6.34
CA LEU A 162 -18.38 0.92 -6.22
C LEU A 162 -16.92 1.35 -6.45
N ALA A 163 -16.68 2.43 -7.19
CA ALA A 163 -15.34 3.00 -7.33
C ALA A 163 -14.83 3.61 -6.01
N ILE A 164 -15.70 4.25 -5.23
CA ILE A 164 -15.32 4.97 -3.99
C ILE A 164 -15.41 4.05 -2.75
N HIS A 165 -16.33 3.08 -2.74
CA HIS A 165 -16.59 2.23 -1.58
C HIS A 165 -15.35 1.48 -1.04
N PRO A 166 -14.50 0.81 -1.85
CA PRO A 166 -13.36 0.06 -1.33
C PRO A 166 -12.34 0.93 -0.59
N PRO A 167 -11.91 2.11 -1.08
CA PRO A 167 -11.02 2.99 -0.32
C PRO A 167 -11.58 3.41 1.04
N LEU A 168 -12.87 3.74 1.12
CA LEU A 168 -13.51 4.10 2.39
C LEU A 168 -13.57 2.90 3.34
N LEU A 169 -13.89 1.72 2.82
CA LEU A 169 -13.92 0.48 3.58
C LEU A 169 -12.54 0.16 4.17
N TYR A 170 -11.48 0.29 3.37
CA TYR A 170 -10.12 0.05 3.84
C TYR A 170 -9.69 1.02 4.92
N ILE A 171 -10.04 2.30 4.84
CA ILE A 171 -9.78 3.25 5.94
C ILE A 171 -10.42 2.75 7.25
N GLY A 172 -11.63 2.25 7.20
CA GLY A 172 -12.30 1.67 8.36
C GLY A 172 -11.62 0.41 8.90
N TYR A 173 -11.45 -0.61 8.07
CA TYR A 173 -10.87 -1.89 8.49
C TYR A 173 -9.41 -1.77 8.91
N VAL A 174 -8.59 -1.11 8.11
CA VAL A 174 -7.18 -0.96 8.41
C VAL A 174 -6.95 -0.07 9.63
N GLY A 175 -7.89 0.85 9.90
CA GLY A 175 -7.88 1.67 11.11
C GLY A 175 -7.86 0.84 12.40
N PHE A 176 -8.45 -0.37 12.40
CA PHE A 176 -8.36 -1.28 13.55
C PHE A 176 -6.93 -1.75 13.84
N SER A 177 -6.03 -1.77 12.85
CA SER A 177 -4.62 -2.08 13.10
C SER A 177 -3.97 -1.04 14.00
N ALA A 178 -4.33 0.24 13.84
CA ALA A 178 -3.84 1.33 14.71
C ALA A 178 -4.37 1.16 16.14
N ALA A 179 -5.67 0.89 16.30
CA ALA A 179 -6.28 0.62 17.61
C ALA A 179 -5.63 -0.59 18.29
N PHE A 180 -5.42 -1.68 17.55
CA PHE A 180 -4.71 -2.87 18.05
C PHE A 180 -3.29 -2.55 18.50
N SER A 181 -2.51 -1.85 17.65
CA SER A 181 -1.12 -1.48 17.98
C SER A 181 -1.02 -0.56 19.19
N ILE A 182 -1.96 0.37 19.36
CA ILE A 182 -2.08 1.24 20.52
C ILE A 182 -2.40 0.39 21.78
N SER A 183 -3.33 -0.55 21.67
CA SER A 183 -3.69 -1.44 22.81
C SER A 183 -2.52 -2.31 23.23
N VAL A 184 -1.77 -2.89 22.29
CA VAL A 184 -0.55 -3.65 22.61
C VAL A 184 0.46 -2.76 23.36
N ALA A 185 0.69 -1.53 22.87
CA ALA A 185 1.63 -0.61 23.50
C ALA A 185 1.21 -0.13 24.90
N THR A 186 -0.08 -0.19 25.23
CA THR A 186 -0.59 0.16 26.58
C THR A 186 -0.48 -1.00 27.56
N LEU A 187 -0.38 -2.23 27.08
CA LEU A 187 -0.30 -3.45 27.89
C LEU A 187 1.15 -3.91 28.15
N THR A 188 2.12 -3.33 27.43
CA THR A 188 3.55 -3.72 27.49
C THR A 188 4.44 -2.56 27.87
#